data_b8663515e53bc4ebbd3aa7fe7c023771
#
_entry.id   b8663515e53bc4ebbd3aa7fe7c023771
#
_cell.length_a   1.000
_cell.length_b   1.000
_cell.length_c   1.000
_cell.angle_alpha   90.00
_cell.angle_beta   90.00
_cell.angle_gamma   90.00
#
_symmetry.space_group_name_H-M   'P 1'
#
loop_
_entity.id
_entity.type
_entity.pdbx_description
1 polymer ?
#
loop_
_entity_poly.entity_id
_entity_poly.type
_entity_poly.pdbx_seq_one_letter_code
_entity_poly.pdbx_strand_id
1 'polypeptide(L)'
;MFQPRPKQREVLNYTHGKMGVSAVPGSGKTQTLSQLAAQIIASDLMEDDQEVLVVTLVNSAVDNFASRIGQFMQEFGLLPNLGYRVRTLHGLAHDIVRERPELAGLSDDFQIVDDRTADQIRDDAALAWMRSHPYALDETLDPDLDENKREWVRRDMLPDLVGSMATSFIRYAKDQRLTHARIREQLGTLPVRLPLAEMGCDIYADYQRALSYRGAVDFDDLIRLALQALESDEKYLERLRYRWPYILEDEAQDSSKLQEEILRILAGKDGNWVRVGDPNQAIFETFTTADPMYLRNFMTTADYPRLLPDSGRSTQSIMDLANFLARWTQEQHPVEAVRSALSPPEITPTPPGDPQPNPSDDPGSIYLINHKFSPGEEVQAVADSLERWLPENQDKTVAVLVPRNQRGFDLVNELKRRKIEHVELLRSTSLTRLAAGSL
;
A
#
# COMPACT_ATOMS: atom_id res chain seq x y z
N MET A 1 -18.28 14.84 20.71
CA MET A 1 -18.72 13.41 20.70
C MET A 1 -19.07 13.00 19.27
N PHE A 2 -18.47 11.94 18.76
CA PHE A 2 -18.73 11.43 17.41
C PHE A 2 -20.17 10.88 17.31
N GLN A 3 -20.87 11.25 16.24
CA GLN A 3 -22.23 10.77 15.96
C GLN A 3 -22.20 9.85 14.75
N PRO A 4 -22.18 8.52 14.95
CA PRO A 4 -22.07 7.58 13.85
C PRO A 4 -23.33 7.56 12.99
N ARG A 5 -23.14 7.52 11.67
CA ARG A 5 -24.18 7.30 10.66
C ARG A 5 -24.81 5.91 10.83
N PRO A 6 -26.00 5.66 10.27
CA PRO A 6 -26.67 4.37 10.40
C PRO A 6 -25.76 3.18 10.00
N LYS A 7 -25.06 3.29 8.88
CA LYS A 7 -24.16 2.23 8.41
C LYS A 7 -22.89 2.07 9.26
N GLN A 8 -22.38 3.17 9.82
CA GLN A 8 -21.29 3.10 10.78
C GLN A 8 -21.73 2.42 12.09
N ARG A 9 -22.96 2.64 12.54
CA ARG A 9 -23.51 1.93 13.73
C ARG A 9 -23.57 0.42 13.51
N GLU A 10 -23.89 -0.06 12.29
CA GLU A 10 -23.86 -1.50 11.98
C GLU A 10 -22.45 -2.09 12.17
N VAL A 11 -21.39 -1.33 11.85
CA VAL A 11 -19.99 -1.72 12.10
C VAL A 11 -19.66 -1.68 13.59
N LEU A 12 -20.11 -0.63 14.30
CA LEU A 12 -19.87 -0.43 15.73
C LEU A 12 -20.61 -1.45 16.62
N ASN A 13 -21.64 -2.12 16.11
CA ASN A 13 -22.31 -3.23 16.80
C ASN A 13 -21.54 -4.56 16.74
N TYR A 14 -20.33 -4.56 16.21
CA TYR A 14 -19.48 -5.75 16.14
C TYR A 14 -19.02 -6.19 17.53
N THR A 15 -19.07 -7.50 17.80
CA THR A 15 -18.62 -8.11 19.06
C THR A 15 -17.64 -9.26 18.85
N HIS A 16 -17.79 -10.05 17.78
CA HIS A 16 -16.96 -11.23 17.54
C HIS A 16 -17.02 -11.68 16.06
N GLY A 17 -16.12 -12.60 15.69
CA GLY A 17 -16.08 -13.24 14.38
C GLY A 17 -15.35 -12.41 13.32
N LYS A 18 -15.60 -12.71 12.06
CA LYS A 18 -14.96 -12.03 10.92
C LYS A 18 -15.90 -11.02 10.30
N MET A 19 -15.47 -9.77 10.23
CA MET A 19 -16.24 -8.69 9.59
C MET A 19 -15.45 -8.06 8.46
N GLY A 20 -16.01 -8.10 7.25
CA GLY A 20 -15.49 -7.38 6.09
C GLY A 20 -16.28 -6.09 5.86
N VAL A 21 -15.60 -4.97 5.63
CA VAL A 21 -16.22 -3.67 5.41
C VAL A 21 -15.70 -3.05 4.13
N SER A 22 -16.56 -2.96 3.12
CA SER A 22 -16.28 -2.18 1.92
C SER A 22 -16.75 -0.75 2.12
N ALA A 23 -15.85 0.21 2.01
CA ALA A 23 -16.07 1.57 2.49
C ALA A 23 -15.57 2.60 1.46
N VAL A 24 -16.47 3.42 0.93
CA VAL A 24 -16.15 4.44 -0.06
C VAL A 24 -15.26 5.57 0.49
N PRO A 25 -14.59 6.37 -0.38
CA PRO A 25 -13.83 7.54 0.05
C PRO A 25 -14.69 8.51 0.87
N GLY A 26 -14.19 8.97 2.02
CA GLY A 26 -14.92 9.93 2.87
C GLY A 26 -16.04 9.34 3.71
N SER A 27 -16.19 8.00 3.77
CA SER A 27 -17.17 7.32 4.61
C SER A 27 -16.83 7.30 6.11
N GLY A 28 -15.64 7.78 6.49
CA GLY A 28 -15.17 7.79 7.87
C GLY A 28 -14.64 6.46 8.36
N LYS A 29 -14.01 5.65 7.48
CA LYS A 29 -13.35 4.36 7.79
C LYS A 29 -12.54 4.43 9.08
N THR A 30 -11.49 5.25 9.08
CA THR A 30 -10.55 5.40 10.19
C THR A 30 -11.23 5.83 11.49
N GLN A 31 -12.21 6.76 11.40
CA GLN A 31 -12.97 7.23 12.56
C GLN A 31 -13.80 6.09 13.18
N THR A 32 -14.51 5.35 12.32
CA THR A 32 -15.36 4.22 12.75
C THR A 32 -14.50 3.11 13.36
N LEU A 33 -13.38 2.78 12.73
CA LEU A 33 -12.49 1.72 13.21
C LEU A 33 -11.81 2.11 14.53
N SER A 34 -11.41 3.38 14.70
CA SER A 34 -10.84 3.88 15.95
C SER A 34 -11.87 3.84 17.11
N GLN A 35 -13.14 4.19 16.84
CA GLN A 35 -14.19 4.08 17.83
C GLN A 35 -14.49 2.61 18.17
N LEU A 36 -14.53 1.73 17.18
CA LEU A 36 -14.72 0.30 17.41
C LEU A 36 -13.64 -0.26 18.33
N ALA A 37 -12.36 0.08 18.07
CA ALA A 37 -11.25 -0.32 18.94
C ALA A 37 -11.48 0.14 20.39
N ALA A 38 -11.81 1.41 20.58
CA ALA A 38 -12.07 1.96 21.91
C ALA A 38 -13.30 1.30 22.60
N GLN A 39 -14.35 0.97 21.85
CA GLN A 39 -15.52 0.25 22.38
C GLN A 39 -15.19 -1.17 22.81
N ILE A 40 -14.37 -1.91 22.04
CA ILE A 40 -13.92 -3.26 22.41
C ILE A 40 -13.13 -3.20 23.72
N ILE A 41 -12.21 -2.22 23.85
CA ILE A 41 -11.41 -2.04 25.05
C ILE A 41 -12.26 -1.65 26.26
N ALA A 42 -13.26 -0.81 26.04
CA ALA A 42 -14.18 -0.35 27.09
C ALA A 42 -15.21 -1.40 27.52
N SER A 43 -15.31 -2.50 26.79
CA SER A 43 -16.22 -3.59 27.08
C SER A 43 -15.50 -4.71 27.85
N ASP A 44 -16.27 -5.58 28.51
CA ASP A 44 -15.75 -6.77 29.21
C ASP A 44 -15.40 -7.93 28.23
N LEU A 45 -15.00 -7.61 27.00
CA LEU A 45 -14.70 -8.59 25.95
C LEU A 45 -13.23 -9.06 25.97
N MET A 46 -12.36 -8.36 26.70
CA MET A 46 -10.92 -8.65 26.78
C MET A 46 -10.46 -8.69 28.25
N GLU A 47 -9.38 -9.41 28.48
CA GLU A 47 -8.68 -9.39 29.77
C GLU A 47 -7.72 -8.19 29.87
N ASP A 48 -7.32 -7.82 31.09
CA ASP A 48 -6.54 -6.59 31.35
C ASP A 48 -5.17 -6.54 30.66
N ASP A 49 -4.57 -7.70 30.35
CA ASP A 49 -3.26 -7.83 29.70
C ASP A 49 -3.36 -8.07 28.16
N GLN A 50 -4.57 -8.04 27.61
CA GLN A 50 -4.83 -8.16 26.18
C GLN A 50 -4.89 -6.79 25.49
N GLU A 51 -4.60 -6.79 24.20
CA GLU A 51 -4.60 -5.59 23.35
C GLU A 51 -5.43 -5.82 22.08
N VAL A 52 -6.16 -4.79 21.64
CA VAL A 52 -6.66 -4.73 20.27
C VAL A 52 -5.50 -4.39 19.35
N LEU A 53 -5.19 -5.27 18.39
CA LEU A 53 -4.21 -4.99 17.36
C LEU A 53 -4.85 -4.24 16.20
N VAL A 54 -4.41 -3.01 15.96
CA VAL A 54 -4.81 -2.21 14.79
C VAL A 54 -3.67 -2.19 13.79
N VAL A 55 -3.94 -2.64 12.57
CA VAL A 55 -2.96 -2.72 11.48
C VAL A 55 -3.33 -1.75 10.37
N THR A 56 -2.35 -0.97 9.92
CA THR A 56 -2.50 0.02 8.85
C THR A 56 -1.34 -0.04 7.86
N LEU A 57 -1.44 0.68 6.74
CA LEU A 57 -0.46 0.61 5.66
C LEU A 57 0.78 1.48 5.91
N VAL A 58 0.62 2.68 6.46
CA VAL A 58 1.68 3.70 6.54
C VAL A 58 1.91 4.22 7.96
N ASN A 59 3.15 4.61 8.26
CA ASN A 59 3.53 5.10 9.60
C ASN A 59 2.75 6.36 10.02
N SER A 60 2.44 7.27 9.11
CA SER A 60 1.64 8.46 9.42
C SER A 60 0.21 8.13 9.88
N ALA A 61 -0.34 6.97 9.47
CA ALA A 61 -1.63 6.51 9.94
C ALA A 61 -1.56 5.91 11.36
N VAL A 62 -0.41 5.33 11.76
CA VAL A 62 -0.21 4.78 13.11
C VAL A 62 -0.46 5.84 14.18
N ASP A 63 0.18 7.01 14.07
CA ASP A 63 0.02 8.10 15.03
C ASP A 63 -1.39 8.68 15.04
N ASN A 64 -2.01 8.79 13.85
CA ASN A 64 -3.37 9.26 13.70
C ASN A 64 -4.38 8.31 14.37
N PHE A 65 -4.24 6.98 14.15
CA PHE A 65 -5.08 5.99 14.82
C PHE A 65 -4.89 6.01 16.33
N ALA A 66 -3.64 6.00 16.81
CA ALA A 66 -3.34 6.01 18.24
C ALA A 66 -3.94 7.24 18.93
N SER A 67 -3.79 8.42 18.31
CA SER A 67 -4.38 9.66 18.83
C SER A 67 -5.91 9.60 18.89
N ARG A 68 -6.58 9.08 17.84
CA ARG A 68 -8.04 8.97 17.79
C ARG A 68 -8.60 7.96 18.79
N ILE A 69 -7.95 6.78 18.88
CA ILE A 69 -8.34 5.76 19.88
C ILE A 69 -8.21 6.38 21.28
N GLY A 70 -7.06 7.05 21.58
CA GLY A 70 -6.84 7.70 22.87
C GLY A 70 -7.91 8.75 23.21
N GLN A 71 -8.39 9.53 22.21
CA GLN A 71 -9.50 10.48 22.41
C GLN A 71 -10.80 9.75 22.77
N PHE A 72 -11.17 8.68 22.06
CA PHE A 72 -12.37 7.90 22.41
C PHE A 72 -12.24 7.21 23.75
N MET A 73 -11.06 6.69 24.11
CA MET A 73 -10.80 6.12 25.43
C MET A 73 -11.05 7.14 26.55
N GLN A 74 -10.60 8.38 26.37
CA GLN A 74 -10.88 9.47 27.33
C GLN A 74 -12.37 9.79 27.40
N GLU A 75 -13.11 9.78 26.27
CA GLU A 75 -14.58 9.95 26.29
C GLU A 75 -15.29 8.85 27.08
N PHE A 76 -14.74 7.63 27.11
CA PHE A 76 -15.21 6.51 27.93
C PHE A 76 -14.68 6.51 29.38
N GLY A 77 -13.88 7.51 29.75
CA GLY A 77 -13.29 7.61 31.11
C GLY A 77 -12.11 6.65 31.35
N LEU A 78 -11.52 6.12 30.28
CA LEU A 78 -10.41 5.20 30.34
C LEU A 78 -9.06 5.91 30.11
N LEU A 79 -7.96 5.27 30.52
CA LEU A 79 -6.63 5.79 30.29
C LEU A 79 -6.27 5.67 28.80
N PRO A 80 -5.82 6.75 28.16
CA PRO A 80 -5.30 6.67 26.78
C PRO A 80 -4.03 5.80 26.76
N ASN A 81 -3.72 5.22 25.63
CA ASN A 81 -2.51 4.40 25.37
C ASN A 81 -2.45 3.02 26.06
N LEU A 82 -3.54 2.50 26.59
CA LEU A 82 -3.62 1.13 27.13
C LEU A 82 -4.67 0.30 26.37
N GLY A 83 -4.44 -1.02 26.32
CA GLY A 83 -5.37 -1.98 25.71
C GLY A 83 -5.38 -2.02 24.18
N TYR A 84 -4.49 -1.31 23.51
CA TYR A 84 -4.35 -1.40 22.05
C TYR A 84 -2.90 -1.24 21.59
N ARG A 85 -2.64 -1.78 20.40
CA ARG A 85 -1.37 -1.66 19.69
C ARG A 85 -1.65 -1.30 18.23
N VAL A 86 -1.13 -0.16 17.78
CA VAL A 86 -1.22 0.24 16.37
C VAL A 86 0.11 0.00 15.70
N ARG A 87 0.12 -0.70 14.56
CA ARG A 87 1.32 -1.00 13.78
C ARG A 87 1.05 -0.92 12.28
N THR A 88 2.09 -0.63 11.51
CA THR A 88 2.08 -1.05 10.11
C THR A 88 2.33 -2.56 10.03
N LEU A 89 1.94 -3.21 8.92
CA LEU A 89 2.22 -4.63 8.73
C LEU A 89 3.72 -4.97 8.79
N HIS A 90 4.57 -4.12 8.22
CA HIS A 90 6.02 -4.27 8.35
C HIS A 90 6.50 -4.07 9.81
N GLY A 91 5.90 -3.12 10.54
CA GLY A 91 6.18 -2.92 11.96
C GLY A 91 5.76 -4.12 12.81
N LEU A 92 4.61 -4.73 12.51
CA LEU A 92 4.15 -5.96 13.16
C LEU A 92 5.09 -7.13 12.85
N ALA A 93 5.47 -7.32 11.60
CA ALA A 93 6.42 -8.36 11.19
C ALA A 93 7.78 -8.18 11.87
N HIS A 94 8.25 -6.92 11.96
CA HIS A 94 9.45 -6.59 12.71
C HIS A 94 9.33 -6.97 14.19
N ASP A 95 8.23 -6.61 14.87
CA ASP A 95 8.01 -6.94 16.27
C ASP A 95 8.03 -8.46 16.48
N ILE A 96 7.38 -9.24 15.61
CA ILE A 96 7.36 -10.72 15.66
C ILE A 96 8.77 -11.31 15.50
N VAL A 97 9.52 -10.88 14.47
CA VAL A 97 10.87 -11.41 14.20
C VAL A 97 11.84 -10.98 15.28
N ARG A 98 11.73 -9.75 15.79
CA ARG A 98 12.63 -9.22 16.84
C ARG A 98 12.42 -9.88 18.19
N GLU A 99 11.20 -10.31 18.49
CA GLU A 99 10.90 -11.03 19.72
C GLU A 99 11.48 -12.46 19.73
N ARG A 100 11.54 -13.13 18.56
CA ARG A 100 12.03 -14.49 18.41
C ARG A 100 12.84 -14.66 17.10
N PRO A 101 14.02 -14.00 16.98
CA PRO A 101 14.81 -14.02 15.74
C PRO A 101 15.32 -15.43 15.40
N GLU A 102 15.56 -16.27 16.38
CA GLU A 102 15.99 -17.66 16.19
C GLU A 102 14.97 -18.52 15.42
N LEU A 103 13.66 -18.22 15.54
CA LEU A 103 12.62 -18.91 14.76
C LEU A 103 12.67 -18.53 13.26
N ALA A 104 13.21 -17.35 12.99
CA ALA A 104 13.45 -16.86 11.62
C ALA A 104 14.83 -17.24 11.07
N GLY A 105 15.66 -17.94 11.88
CA GLY A 105 17.05 -18.28 11.52
C GLY A 105 17.99 -17.09 11.52
N LEU A 106 17.68 -16.04 12.30
CA LEU A 106 18.47 -14.82 12.43
C LEU A 106 19.19 -14.77 13.78
N SER A 107 20.27 -14.00 13.84
CA SER A 107 20.93 -13.61 15.10
C SER A 107 20.20 -12.44 15.76
N ASP A 108 20.43 -12.25 17.07
CA ASP A 108 19.77 -11.17 17.84
C ASP A 108 20.14 -9.76 17.35
N ASP A 109 21.27 -9.63 16.68
CA ASP A 109 21.83 -8.37 16.16
C ASP A 109 21.56 -8.14 14.66
N PHE A 110 20.66 -8.91 14.04
CA PHE A 110 20.35 -8.74 12.63
C PHE A 110 19.95 -7.30 12.31
N GLN A 111 20.33 -6.85 11.12
CA GLN A 111 20.04 -5.52 10.63
C GLN A 111 18.89 -5.52 9.62
N ILE A 112 18.16 -4.41 9.58
CA ILE A 112 17.16 -4.18 8.55
C ILE A 112 17.67 -3.08 7.64
N VAL A 113 17.79 -3.39 6.35
CA VAL A 113 18.12 -2.38 5.35
C VAL A 113 16.87 -1.64 4.91
N ASP A 114 16.98 -0.33 4.76
CA ASP A 114 15.90 0.50 4.21
C ASP A 114 15.72 0.26 2.69
N ASP A 115 14.61 0.75 2.13
CA ASP A 115 14.28 0.60 0.71
C ASP A 115 15.41 1.11 -0.20
N ARG A 116 16.02 2.23 0.15
CA ARG A 116 17.11 2.82 -0.65
C ARG A 116 18.33 1.92 -0.69
N THR A 117 18.75 1.39 0.46
CA THR A 117 19.88 0.48 0.55
C THR A 117 19.57 -0.84 -0.16
N ALA A 118 18.34 -1.34 -0.02
CA ALA A 118 17.88 -2.54 -0.70
C ALA A 118 17.86 -2.34 -2.23
N ASP A 119 17.37 -1.20 -2.73
CA ASP A 119 17.39 -0.84 -4.15
C ASP A 119 18.83 -0.79 -4.67
N GLN A 120 19.74 -0.13 -3.96
CA GLN A 120 21.13 -0.05 -4.37
C GLN A 120 21.79 -1.43 -4.46
N ILE A 121 21.55 -2.32 -3.50
CA ILE A 121 22.10 -3.70 -3.54
C ILE A 121 21.53 -4.47 -4.73
N ARG A 122 20.23 -4.28 -5.06
CA ARG A 122 19.61 -4.93 -6.24
C ARG A 122 20.20 -4.40 -7.54
N ASP A 123 20.37 -3.08 -7.65
CA ASP A 123 20.96 -2.46 -8.83
C ASP A 123 22.42 -2.89 -9.02
N ASP A 124 23.21 -2.95 -7.95
CA ASP A 124 24.58 -3.45 -7.98
C ASP A 124 24.63 -4.90 -8.45
N ALA A 125 23.72 -5.76 -7.98
CA ALA A 125 23.61 -7.16 -8.41
C ALA A 125 23.18 -7.25 -9.89
N ALA A 126 22.23 -6.44 -10.34
CA ALA A 126 21.80 -6.36 -11.74
C ALA A 126 22.93 -5.91 -12.66
N LEU A 127 23.67 -4.87 -12.28
CA LEU A 127 24.85 -4.40 -13.03
C LEU A 127 25.97 -5.44 -13.08
N ALA A 128 26.21 -6.15 -11.99
CA ALA A 128 27.21 -7.22 -11.94
C ALA A 128 26.81 -8.37 -12.89
N TRP A 129 25.53 -8.77 -12.90
CA TRP A 129 25.00 -9.76 -13.82
C TRP A 129 25.16 -9.32 -15.28
N MET A 130 24.84 -8.09 -15.63
CA MET A 130 24.98 -7.56 -16.99
C MET A 130 26.44 -7.55 -17.45
N ARG A 131 27.38 -7.20 -16.57
CA ARG A 131 28.82 -7.24 -16.89
C ARG A 131 29.32 -8.65 -17.17
N SER A 132 28.77 -9.64 -16.49
CA SER A 132 29.15 -11.06 -16.72
C SER A 132 28.42 -11.70 -17.90
N HIS A 133 27.32 -11.08 -18.37
CA HIS A 133 26.46 -11.56 -19.45
C HIS A 133 26.16 -10.46 -20.50
N PRO A 134 27.14 -9.86 -21.12
CA PRO A 134 27.00 -8.61 -21.91
C PRO A 134 26.04 -8.70 -23.10
N TYR A 135 25.81 -9.91 -23.61
CA TYR A 135 24.96 -10.16 -24.79
C TYR A 135 23.77 -11.07 -24.52
N ALA A 136 23.49 -11.42 -23.25
CA ALA A 136 22.48 -12.41 -22.92
C ALA A 136 21.05 -11.96 -23.27
N LEU A 137 20.82 -10.65 -23.39
CA LEU A 137 19.51 -10.06 -23.71
C LEU A 137 19.38 -9.63 -25.18
N ASP A 138 20.39 -9.85 -26.01
CA ASP A 138 20.37 -9.41 -27.42
C ASP A 138 19.25 -10.04 -28.23
N GLU A 139 18.89 -11.28 -27.93
CA GLU A 139 17.77 -11.98 -28.56
C GLU A 139 16.40 -11.37 -28.21
N THR A 140 16.32 -10.57 -27.15
CA THR A 140 15.10 -9.88 -26.73
C THR A 140 14.96 -8.49 -27.31
N LEU A 141 16.01 -7.96 -27.95
CA LEU A 141 15.99 -6.67 -28.64
C LEU A 141 15.32 -6.80 -30.00
N ASP A 142 14.77 -5.69 -30.46
CA ASP A 142 14.20 -5.59 -31.80
C ASP A 142 15.28 -5.96 -32.85
N PRO A 143 15.04 -6.97 -33.70
CA PRO A 143 15.99 -7.39 -34.71
C PRO A 143 16.31 -6.31 -35.74
N ASP A 144 15.42 -5.33 -35.94
CA ASP A 144 15.58 -4.24 -36.92
C ASP A 144 16.44 -3.08 -36.40
N LEU A 145 16.93 -3.15 -35.13
CA LEU A 145 17.85 -2.15 -34.62
C LEU A 145 19.23 -2.25 -35.27
N ASP A 146 19.75 -1.12 -35.77
CA ASP A 146 21.16 -1.03 -36.18
C ASP A 146 22.12 -1.17 -34.98
N GLU A 147 23.38 -1.51 -35.24
CA GLU A 147 24.35 -1.80 -34.17
C GLU A 147 24.60 -0.61 -33.25
N ASN A 148 24.59 0.63 -33.75
CA ASN A 148 24.77 1.82 -32.92
C ASN A 148 23.60 2.01 -31.95
N LYS A 149 22.36 1.76 -32.40
CA LYS A 149 21.18 1.81 -31.55
C LYS A 149 21.16 0.67 -30.53
N ARG A 150 21.57 -0.56 -30.94
CA ARG A 150 21.71 -1.68 -30.02
C ARG A 150 22.69 -1.36 -28.91
N GLU A 151 23.85 -0.80 -29.24
CA GLU A 151 24.86 -0.41 -28.27
C GLU A 151 24.37 0.71 -27.34
N TRP A 152 23.64 1.68 -27.85
CA TRP A 152 22.99 2.69 -27.06
C TRP A 152 21.95 2.10 -26.12
N VAL A 153 21.08 1.19 -26.59
CA VAL A 153 20.09 0.49 -25.73
C VAL A 153 20.79 -0.30 -24.62
N ARG A 154 21.87 -1.04 -24.96
CA ARG A 154 22.63 -1.81 -23.96
C ARG A 154 23.23 -0.92 -22.87
N ARG A 155 23.73 0.26 -23.24
CA ARG A 155 24.43 1.14 -22.29
C ARG A 155 23.47 2.02 -21.49
N ASP A 156 22.45 2.57 -22.14
CA ASP A 156 21.66 3.67 -21.57
C ASP A 156 20.23 3.25 -21.15
N MET A 157 19.68 2.14 -21.66
CA MET A 157 18.32 1.69 -21.34
C MET A 157 18.25 0.37 -20.57
N LEU A 158 19.07 -0.62 -20.97
CA LEU A 158 19.01 -1.95 -20.32
C LEU A 158 19.33 -1.92 -18.82
N PRO A 159 20.26 -1.13 -18.29
CA PRO A 159 20.53 -1.11 -16.86
C PRO A 159 19.29 -0.81 -16.02
N ASP A 160 18.56 0.23 -16.34
CA ASP A 160 17.33 0.62 -15.63
C ASP A 160 16.23 -0.43 -15.80
N LEU A 161 16.11 -1.00 -17.00
CA LEU A 161 15.11 -2.03 -17.29
C LEU A 161 15.40 -3.32 -16.51
N VAL A 162 16.64 -3.81 -16.53
CA VAL A 162 17.06 -5.02 -15.80
C VAL A 162 16.91 -4.83 -14.30
N GLY A 163 17.31 -3.66 -13.74
CA GLY A 163 17.10 -3.31 -12.35
C GLY A 163 15.62 -3.35 -11.96
N SER A 164 14.77 -2.74 -12.80
CA SER A 164 13.30 -2.74 -12.58
C SER A 164 12.69 -4.15 -12.66
N MET A 165 13.11 -4.95 -13.65
CA MET A 165 12.67 -6.34 -13.78
C MET A 165 13.13 -7.20 -12.61
N ALA A 166 14.38 -7.07 -12.17
CA ALA A 166 14.93 -7.77 -11.02
C ALA A 166 14.17 -7.41 -9.73
N THR A 167 13.88 -6.13 -9.52
CA THR A 167 13.09 -5.67 -8.37
C THR A 167 11.70 -6.31 -8.35
N SER A 168 11.00 -6.29 -9.48
CA SER A 168 9.67 -6.89 -9.59
C SER A 168 9.71 -8.42 -9.39
N PHE A 169 10.70 -9.07 -9.99
CA PHE A 169 10.90 -10.52 -9.86
C PHE A 169 11.18 -10.94 -8.42
N ILE A 170 12.12 -10.27 -7.75
CA ILE A 170 12.52 -10.59 -6.36
C ILE A 170 11.33 -10.37 -5.41
N ARG A 171 10.63 -9.24 -5.53
CA ARG A 171 9.48 -8.94 -4.71
C ARG A 171 8.37 -9.98 -4.88
N TYR A 172 8.03 -10.32 -6.13
CA TYR A 172 7.04 -11.35 -6.41
C TYR A 172 7.47 -12.72 -5.87
N ALA A 173 8.74 -13.10 -6.07
CA ALA A 173 9.28 -14.36 -5.56
C ALA A 173 9.19 -14.45 -4.04
N LYS A 174 9.53 -13.37 -3.32
CA LYS A 174 9.43 -13.30 -1.86
C LYS A 174 7.99 -13.42 -1.39
N ASP A 175 7.06 -12.72 -2.03
CA ASP A 175 5.62 -12.78 -1.71
C ASP A 175 5.01 -14.17 -1.99
N GLN A 176 5.54 -14.92 -2.96
CA GLN A 176 5.18 -16.31 -3.19
C GLN A 176 5.99 -17.31 -2.33
N ARG A 177 6.82 -16.84 -1.40
CA ARG A 177 7.70 -17.65 -0.53
C ARG A 177 8.69 -18.50 -1.32
N LEU A 178 9.06 -18.07 -2.52
CA LEU A 178 10.00 -18.77 -3.39
C LEU A 178 11.43 -18.27 -3.15
N THR A 179 12.32 -19.17 -2.76
CA THR A 179 13.75 -18.89 -2.74
C THR A 179 14.34 -19.00 -4.15
N HIS A 180 15.46 -18.30 -4.40
CA HIS A 180 16.18 -18.43 -5.68
C HIS A 180 16.56 -19.89 -6.00
N ALA A 181 16.87 -20.70 -4.98
CA ALA A 181 17.20 -22.12 -5.16
C ALA A 181 15.98 -22.92 -5.65
N ARG A 182 14.80 -22.68 -5.06
CA ARG A 182 13.56 -23.35 -5.48
C ARG A 182 13.14 -22.94 -6.89
N ILE A 183 13.26 -21.64 -7.21
CA ILE A 183 12.99 -21.15 -8.58
C ILE A 183 13.92 -21.81 -9.59
N ARG A 184 15.22 -21.89 -9.28
CA ARG A 184 16.21 -22.55 -10.16
C ARG A 184 15.89 -24.02 -10.41
N GLU A 185 15.48 -24.74 -9.36
CA GLU A 185 15.02 -26.13 -9.49
C GLU A 185 13.81 -26.22 -10.45
N GLN A 186 12.82 -25.36 -10.28
CA GLN A 186 11.62 -25.32 -11.12
C GLN A 186 11.95 -24.97 -12.57
N LEU A 187 12.79 -23.96 -12.82
CA LEU A 187 13.23 -23.57 -14.15
C LEU A 187 13.95 -24.74 -14.87
N GLY A 188 14.74 -25.54 -14.14
CA GLY A 188 15.40 -26.73 -14.68
C GLY A 188 14.48 -27.86 -15.11
N THR A 189 13.21 -27.87 -14.67
CA THR A 189 12.20 -28.86 -15.08
C THR A 189 11.40 -28.45 -16.32
N LEU A 190 11.52 -27.20 -16.76
CA LEU A 190 10.76 -26.69 -17.91
C LEU A 190 11.33 -27.20 -19.23
N PRO A 191 10.48 -27.52 -20.20
CA PRO A 191 10.93 -27.98 -21.51
C PRO A 191 11.52 -26.86 -22.38
N VAL A 192 11.30 -25.59 -22.00
CA VAL A 192 11.77 -24.40 -22.70
C VAL A 192 12.51 -23.50 -21.73
N ARG A 193 13.64 -22.96 -22.17
CA ARG A 193 14.39 -21.97 -21.39
C ARG A 193 13.62 -20.65 -21.30
N LEU A 194 13.69 -20.01 -20.14
CA LEU A 194 13.11 -18.69 -19.87
C LEU A 194 14.23 -17.71 -19.46
N PRO A 195 14.96 -17.13 -20.42
CA PRO A 195 16.18 -16.34 -20.13
C PRO A 195 15.97 -15.21 -19.13
N LEU A 196 14.84 -14.50 -19.21
CA LEU A 196 14.52 -13.41 -18.27
C LEU A 196 14.25 -13.93 -16.86
N ALA A 197 13.64 -15.10 -16.71
CA ALA A 197 13.42 -15.70 -15.40
C ALA A 197 14.73 -16.29 -14.83
N GLU A 198 15.60 -16.85 -15.66
CA GLU A 198 16.95 -17.28 -15.27
C GLU A 198 17.78 -16.09 -14.79
N MET A 199 17.78 -14.98 -15.53
CA MET A 199 18.38 -13.70 -15.13
C MET A 199 17.86 -13.23 -13.77
N GLY A 200 16.54 -13.15 -13.61
CA GLY A 200 15.93 -12.72 -12.35
C GLY A 200 16.33 -13.62 -11.17
N CYS A 201 16.43 -14.93 -11.40
CA CYS A 201 16.86 -15.90 -10.40
C CYS A 201 18.34 -15.72 -10.01
N ASP A 202 19.24 -15.44 -10.97
CA ASP A 202 20.65 -15.17 -10.72
C ASP A 202 20.86 -13.90 -9.91
N ILE A 203 20.20 -12.82 -10.32
CA ILE A 203 20.24 -11.52 -9.61
C ILE A 203 19.67 -11.67 -8.20
N TYR A 204 18.58 -12.43 -8.03
CA TYR A 204 18.01 -12.72 -6.71
C TYR A 204 18.99 -13.47 -5.80
N ALA A 205 19.71 -14.45 -6.35
CA ALA A 205 20.74 -15.19 -5.60
C ALA A 205 21.87 -14.26 -5.11
N ASP A 206 22.35 -13.36 -5.97
CA ASP A 206 23.40 -12.40 -5.63
C ASP A 206 22.93 -11.35 -4.63
N TYR A 207 21.71 -10.85 -4.79
CA TYR A 207 21.07 -9.96 -3.84
C TYR A 207 20.94 -10.57 -2.44
N GLN A 208 20.42 -11.80 -2.34
CA GLN A 208 20.30 -12.50 -1.06
C GLN A 208 21.67 -12.78 -0.41
N ARG A 209 22.66 -13.11 -1.22
CA ARG A 209 24.03 -13.29 -0.75
C ARG A 209 24.61 -12.00 -0.18
N ALA A 210 24.37 -10.86 -0.84
CA ALA A 210 24.83 -9.55 -0.39
C ALA A 210 24.17 -9.13 0.93
N LEU A 211 22.87 -9.41 1.12
CA LEU A 211 22.18 -9.21 2.40
C LEU A 211 22.76 -10.11 3.50
N SER A 212 22.95 -11.39 3.20
CA SER A 212 23.49 -12.38 4.16
C SER A 212 24.90 -12.01 4.65
N TYR A 213 25.78 -11.51 3.76
CA TYR A 213 27.12 -11.03 4.15
C TYR A 213 27.08 -9.84 5.11
N ARG A 214 26.00 -9.06 5.07
CA ARG A 214 25.81 -7.91 5.97
C ARG A 214 25.06 -8.29 7.27
N GLY A 215 24.66 -9.55 7.44
CA GLY A 215 23.78 -9.97 8.52
C GLY A 215 22.44 -9.22 8.48
N ALA A 216 21.95 -8.92 7.28
CA ALA A 216 20.84 -8.03 7.08
C ALA A 216 19.66 -8.70 6.34
N VAL A 217 18.47 -8.15 6.54
CA VAL A 217 17.23 -8.49 5.83
C VAL A 217 16.59 -7.20 5.30
N ASP A 218 15.82 -7.29 4.24
CA ASP A 218 14.99 -6.18 3.77
C ASP A 218 13.55 -6.28 4.32
N PHE A 219 12.69 -5.31 4.00
CA PHE A 219 11.32 -5.28 4.48
C PHE A 219 10.46 -6.44 3.95
N ASP A 220 10.69 -6.89 2.70
CA ASP A 220 9.97 -8.03 2.12
C ASP A 220 10.39 -9.34 2.82
N ASP A 221 11.66 -9.47 3.21
CA ASP A 221 12.14 -10.61 4.01
C ASP A 221 11.49 -10.63 5.40
N LEU A 222 11.29 -9.47 6.06
CA LEU A 222 10.65 -9.42 7.37
C LEU A 222 9.25 -10.05 7.37
N ILE A 223 8.44 -9.76 6.35
CA ILE A 223 7.09 -10.33 6.23
C ILE A 223 7.17 -11.86 6.12
N ARG A 224 8.03 -12.36 5.25
CA ARG A 224 8.24 -13.80 5.05
C ARG A 224 8.76 -14.48 6.30
N LEU A 225 9.72 -13.87 6.99
CA LEU A 225 10.34 -14.40 8.22
C LEU A 225 9.41 -14.37 9.41
N ALA A 226 8.56 -13.35 9.53
CA ALA A 226 7.51 -13.30 10.54
C ALA A 226 6.54 -14.48 10.37
N LEU A 227 6.10 -14.73 9.13
CA LEU A 227 5.25 -15.88 8.84
C LEU A 227 5.93 -17.21 9.19
N GLN A 228 7.21 -17.36 8.82
CA GLN A 228 8.01 -18.54 9.20
C GLN A 228 8.09 -18.73 10.72
N ALA A 229 8.31 -17.66 11.49
CA ALA A 229 8.36 -17.72 12.95
C ALA A 229 7.02 -18.18 13.53
N LEU A 230 5.90 -17.65 13.04
CA LEU A 230 4.55 -18.03 13.47
C LEU A 230 4.22 -19.50 13.15
N GLU A 231 4.68 -20.00 11.99
CA GLU A 231 4.47 -21.40 11.59
C GLU A 231 5.38 -22.39 12.33
N SER A 232 6.55 -21.93 12.81
CA SER A 232 7.57 -22.79 13.41
C SER A 232 7.32 -23.09 14.90
N ASP A 233 6.59 -22.23 15.61
CA ASP A 233 6.35 -22.37 17.05
C ASP A 233 4.88 -22.06 17.40
N GLU A 234 4.09 -23.14 17.59
CA GLU A 234 2.66 -23.04 17.93
C GLU A 234 2.43 -22.31 19.25
N LYS A 235 3.30 -22.53 20.27
CA LYS A 235 3.16 -21.85 21.58
C LYS A 235 3.41 -20.35 21.46
N TYR A 236 4.33 -19.94 20.60
CA TYR A 236 4.56 -18.54 20.30
C TYR A 236 3.34 -17.93 19.62
N LEU A 237 2.78 -18.61 18.63
CA LEU A 237 1.56 -18.18 17.96
C LEU A 237 0.37 -18.07 18.90
N GLU A 238 0.15 -19.07 19.78
CA GLU A 238 -0.93 -19.04 20.79
C GLU A 238 -0.78 -17.87 21.76
N ARG A 239 0.46 -17.56 22.18
CA ARG A 239 0.74 -16.40 23.04
C ARG A 239 0.38 -15.08 22.33
N LEU A 240 0.67 -14.95 21.05
CA LEU A 240 0.31 -13.75 20.28
C LEU A 240 -1.20 -13.66 20.05
N ARG A 241 -1.88 -14.77 19.80
CA ARG A 241 -3.35 -14.83 19.70
C ARG A 241 -4.03 -14.45 21.01
N TYR A 242 -3.50 -14.91 22.15
CA TYR A 242 -3.98 -14.50 23.46
C TYR A 242 -3.78 -13.00 23.67
N ARG A 243 -2.60 -12.47 23.33
CA ARG A 243 -2.27 -11.05 23.46
C ARG A 243 -3.15 -10.16 22.58
N TRP A 244 -3.49 -10.62 21.37
CA TRP A 244 -4.26 -9.87 20.37
C TRP A 244 -5.53 -10.61 19.96
N PRO A 245 -6.54 -10.70 20.85
CA PRO A 245 -7.78 -11.42 20.56
C PRO A 245 -8.64 -10.72 19.49
N TYR A 246 -8.38 -9.45 19.20
CA TYR A 246 -9.05 -8.66 18.17
C TYR A 246 -8.02 -8.03 17.23
N ILE A 247 -8.21 -8.24 15.93
CA ILE A 247 -7.39 -7.63 14.88
C ILE A 247 -8.28 -6.75 14.01
N LEU A 248 -7.91 -5.47 13.90
CA LEU A 248 -8.58 -4.48 13.07
C LEU A 248 -7.61 -4.02 11.98
N GLU A 249 -7.94 -4.24 10.71
CA GLU A 249 -7.11 -3.90 9.55
C GLU A 249 -7.74 -2.77 8.76
N ASP A 250 -7.00 -1.67 8.57
CA ASP A 250 -7.37 -0.55 7.71
C ASP A 250 -6.61 -0.61 6.37
N GLU A 251 -7.21 -0.06 5.32
CA GLU A 251 -6.72 -0.07 3.93
C GLU A 251 -6.41 -1.50 3.43
N ALA A 252 -7.29 -2.45 3.77
CA ALA A 252 -7.10 -3.88 3.48
C ALA A 252 -7.00 -4.23 1.98
N GLN A 253 -7.40 -3.32 1.08
CA GLN A 253 -7.24 -3.47 -0.37
C GLN A 253 -5.77 -3.42 -0.83
N ASP A 254 -4.88 -2.86 -0.01
CA ASP A 254 -3.47 -2.71 -0.33
C ASP A 254 -2.58 -3.80 0.30
N SER A 255 -3.18 -4.83 0.89
CA SER A 255 -2.46 -5.96 1.48
C SER A 255 -1.99 -6.96 0.42
N SER A 256 -0.75 -7.46 0.58
CA SER A 256 -0.22 -8.56 -0.21
C SER A 256 -0.70 -9.93 0.34
N LYS A 257 -0.43 -10.99 -0.43
CA LYS A 257 -0.77 -12.36 -0.03
C LYS A 257 -0.16 -12.75 1.32
N LEU A 258 1.13 -12.50 1.52
CA LEU A 258 1.80 -12.84 2.78
C LEU A 258 1.30 -12.01 3.94
N GLN A 259 0.98 -10.75 3.71
CA GLN A 259 0.44 -9.85 4.70
C GLN A 259 -0.93 -10.32 5.18
N GLU A 260 -1.81 -10.71 4.26
CA GLU A 260 -3.09 -11.34 4.63
C GLU A 260 -2.85 -12.65 5.39
N GLU A 261 -1.90 -13.46 4.98
CA GLU A 261 -1.62 -14.76 5.60
C GLU A 261 -1.15 -14.61 7.05
N ILE A 262 -0.31 -13.63 7.37
CA ILE A 262 0.08 -13.31 8.75
C ILE A 262 -1.15 -12.99 9.61
N LEU A 263 -2.01 -12.08 9.14
CA LEU A 263 -3.20 -11.68 9.89
C LEU A 263 -4.20 -12.84 10.02
N ARG A 264 -4.34 -13.66 8.99
CA ARG A 264 -5.18 -14.86 9.00
C ARG A 264 -4.71 -15.88 10.04
N ILE A 265 -3.39 -16.09 10.14
CA ILE A 265 -2.80 -17.01 11.11
C ILE A 265 -2.95 -16.43 12.52
N LEU A 266 -2.68 -15.15 12.74
CA LEU A 266 -2.86 -14.50 14.03
C LEU A 266 -4.33 -14.50 14.47
N ALA A 267 -5.27 -14.18 13.60
CA ALA A 267 -6.70 -14.23 13.93
C ALA A 267 -7.18 -15.66 14.21
N GLY A 268 -6.59 -16.65 13.55
CA GLY A 268 -7.04 -18.03 13.64
C GLY A 268 -8.35 -18.30 12.89
N LYS A 269 -8.86 -19.53 13.00
CA LYS A 269 -10.05 -19.97 12.29
C LYS A 269 -11.32 -19.24 12.78
N ASP A 270 -11.48 -19.16 14.09
CA ASP A 270 -12.69 -18.68 14.75
C ASP A 270 -12.44 -17.34 15.49
N GLY A 271 -11.33 -16.66 15.19
CA GLY A 271 -10.94 -15.43 15.88
C GLY A 271 -11.58 -14.16 15.29
N ASN A 272 -11.32 -13.06 15.98
CA ASN A 272 -11.95 -11.78 15.68
C ASN A 272 -11.08 -10.95 14.73
N TRP A 273 -11.54 -10.80 13.49
CA TRP A 273 -10.81 -10.06 12.47
C TRP A 273 -11.74 -9.15 11.66
N VAL A 274 -11.51 -7.86 11.78
CA VAL A 274 -12.23 -6.83 11.02
C VAL A 274 -11.31 -6.29 9.95
N ARG A 275 -11.70 -6.39 8.69
CA ARG A 275 -10.99 -5.84 7.53
C ARG A 275 -11.80 -4.71 6.90
N VAL A 276 -11.21 -3.53 6.87
CA VAL A 276 -11.85 -2.34 6.29
C VAL A 276 -11.02 -1.84 5.12
N GLY A 277 -11.65 -1.56 4.00
CA GLY A 277 -10.95 -1.04 2.84
C GLY A 277 -11.91 -0.60 1.74
N ASP A 278 -11.36 0.00 0.70
CA ASP A 278 -12.05 0.34 -0.53
C ASP A 278 -11.43 -0.41 -1.71
N PRO A 279 -12.07 -1.47 -2.23
CA PRO A 279 -11.52 -2.23 -3.34
C PRO A 279 -11.29 -1.41 -4.62
N ASN A 280 -11.92 -0.22 -4.72
CA ASN A 280 -11.78 0.69 -5.85
C ASN A 280 -10.62 1.70 -5.69
N GLN A 281 -9.95 1.71 -4.53
CA GLN A 281 -8.79 2.56 -4.25
C GLN A 281 -7.47 1.80 -4.21
N ALA A 282 -7.39 0.58 -4.70
CA ALA A 282 -6.16 -0.21 -4.79
C ALA A 282 -5.23 0.39 -5.85
N ILE A 283 -4.44 1.41 -5.47
CA ILE A 283 -3.52 2.11 -6.37
C ILE A 283 -2.07 1.58 -6.28
N PHE A 284 -1.79 0.72 -5.31
CA PHE A 284 -0.45 0.17 -5.10
C PHE A 284 -0.19 -1.15 -5.83
N GLU A 285 -1.21 -1.80 -6.40
CA GLU A 285 -1.09 -3.06 -7.13
C GLU A 285 0.02 -3.05 -8.20
N THR A 286 0.14 -1.95 -8.95
CA THR A 286 1.16 -1.81 -10.00
C THR A 286 2.60 -1.76 -9.46
N PHE A 287 2.80 -1.36 -8.21
CA PHE A 287 4.11 -1.11 -7.60
C PHE A 287 4.46 -2.07 -6.47
N THR A 288 3.49 -2.87 -6.03
CA THR A 288 3.63 -3.84 -4.93
C THR A 288 2.99 -5.16 -5.35
N THR A 289 2.96 -6.13 -4.46
CA THR A 289 2.21 -7.40 -4.63
C THR A 289 0.82 -7.33 -4.00
N ALA A 290 0.32 -6.12 -3.72
CA ALA A 290 -1.04 -5.89 -3.21
C ALA A 290 -2.09 -6.35 -4.24
N ASP A 291 -3.18 -6.95 -3.75
CA ASP A 291 -4.27 -7.41 -4.61
C ASP A 291 -5.62 -7.18 -3.91
N PRO A 292 -6.49 -6.29 -4.44
CA PRO A 292 -7.80 -6.02 -3.87
C PRO A 292 -8.72 -7.26 -3.83
N MET A 293 -8.37 -8.32 -4.56
CA MET A 293 -9.12 -9.57 -4.53
C MET A 293 -9.11 -10.23 -3.15
N TYR A 294 -8.07 -10.01 -2.34
CA TYR A 294 -8.05 -10.55 -0.97
C TYR A 294 -9.17 -9.94 -0.12
N LEU A 295 -9.38 -8.61 -0.18
CA LEU A 295 -10.51 -7.98 0.51
C LEU A 295 -11.86 -8.44 -0.07
N ARG A 296 -11.99 -8.52 -1.40
CA ARG A 296 -13.23 -8.99 -2.05
C ARG A 296 -13.58 -10.41 -1.64
N ASN A 297 -12.62 -11.31 -1.67
CA ASN A 297 -12.81 -12.69 -1.24
C ASN A 297 -13.17 -12.78 0.25
N PHE A 298 -12.52 -11.97 1.08
CA PHE A 298 -12.85 -11.90 2.50
C PHE A 298 -14.28 -11.43 2.72
N MET A 299 -14.75 -10.42 1.99
CA MET A 299 -16.15 -9.96 2.04
C MET A 299 -17.16 -11.05 1.74
N THR A 300 -16.83 -12.03 0.89
CA THR A 300 -17.75 -13.15 0.55
C THR A 300 -17.77 -14.24 1.61
N THR A 301 -16.74 -14.33 2.45
CA THR A 301 -16.55 -15.40 3.44
C THR A 301 -16.69 -14.94 4.89
N ALA A 302 -16.72 -13.63 5.11
CA ALA A 302 -16.87 -13.04 6.43
C ALA A 302 -18.28 -13.30 7.02
N ASP A 303 -18.33 -13.47 8.33
CA ASP A 303 -19.60 -13.64 9.07
C ASP A 303 -20.51 -12.41 8.93
N TYR A 304 -19.88 -11.23 8.86
CA TYR A 304 -20.57 -9.94 8.81
C TYR A 304 -20.04 -9.07 7.68
N PRO A 305 -20.47 -9.23 6.43
CA PRO A 305 -20.18 -8.24 5.38
C PRO A 305 -20.96 -6.95 5.63
N ARG A 306 -20.26 -5.80 5.56
CA ARG A 306 -20.81 -4.46 5.79
C ARG A 306 -20.38 -3.50 4.69
N LEU A 307 -21.22 -2.48 4.45
CA LEU A 307 -20.96 -1.44 3.47
C LEU A 307 -21.04 -0.07 4.14
N LEU A 308 -20.08 0.82 3.82
CA LEU A 308 -20.07 2.21 4.22
C LEU A 308 -20.13 3.10 2.96
N PRO A 309 -21.33 3.31 2.39
CA PRO A 309 -21.49 4.05 1.13
C PRO A 309 -21.54 5.59 1.30
N ASP A 310 -21.83 6.08 2.51
CA ASP A 310 -22.13 7.50 2.75
C ASP A 310 -20.83 8.32 2.85
N SER A 311 -20.55 9.18 1.88
CA SER A 311 -19.37 10.05 1.84
C SER A 311 -19.72 11.48 2.25
N GLY A 312 -19.07 12.02 3.29
CA GLY A 312 -19.15 13.44 3.67
C GLY A 312 -17.97 14.29 3.17
N ARG A 313 -17.21 13.80 2.17
CA ARG A 313 -16.00 14.48 1.69
C ARG A 313 -16.23 15.35 0.47
N SER A 314 -16.91 14.81 -0.52
CA SER A 314 -16.99 15.39 -1.87
C SER A 314 -18.36 16.00 -2.15
N THR A 315 -18.42 16.90 -3.13
CA THR A 315 -19.69 17.43 -3.67
C THR A 315 -20.44 16.34 -4.43
N GLN A 316 -21.75 16.54 -4.64
CA GLN A 316 -22.59 15.58 -5.36
C GLN A 316 -22.05 15.30 -6.76
N SER A 317 -21.67 16.34 -7.51
CA SER A 317 -21.16 16.20 -8.89
C SER A 317 -19.89 15.36 -8.98
N ILE A 318 -18.98 15.44 -7.97
CA ILE A 318 -17.78 14.60 -7.92
C ILE A 318 -18.17 13.14 -7.68
N MET A 319 -19.11 12.89 -6.77
CA MET A 319 -19.59 11.52 -6.50
C MET A 319 -20.32 10.94 -7.71
N ASP A 320 -21.14 11.73 -8.41
CA ASP A 320 -21.85 11.31 -9.61
C ASP A 320 -20.87 10.96 -10.75
N LEU A 321 -19.80 11.74 -10.93
CA LEU A 321 -18.74 11.43 -11.89
C LEU A 321 -18.02 10.13 -11.55
N ALA A 322 -17.67 9.92 -10.29
CA ALA A 322 -17.01 8.69 -9.83
C ALA A 322 -17.90 7.46 -10.04
N ASN A 323 -19.19 7.55 -9.67
CA ASN A 323 -20.17 6.50 -9.86
C ASN A 323 -20.43 6.22 -11.36
N PHE A 324 -20.49 7.28 -12.17
CA PHE A 324 -20.61 7.13 -13.63
C PHE A 324 -19.42 6.36 -14.21
N LEU A 325 -18.19 6.71 -13.82
CA LEU A 325 -16.99 6.02 -14.31
C LEU A 325 -16.97 4.55 -13.84
N ALA A 326 -17.40 4.27 -12.61
CA ALA A 326 -17.49 2.92 -12.08
C ALA A 326 -18.51 2.08 -12.89
N ARG A 327 -19.72 2.58 -13.12
CA ARG A 327 -20.75 1.90 -13.93
C ARG A 327 -20.30 1.72 -15.39
N TRP A 328 -19.74 2.77 -15.99
CA TRP A 328 -19.21 2.68 -17.36
C TRP A 328 -18.13 1.61 -17.48
N THR A 329 -17.22 1.53 -16.49
CA THR A 329 -16.18 0.49 -16.46
C THR A 329 -16.81 -0.90 -16.41
N GLN A 330 -17.77 -1.12 -15.54
CA GLN A 330 -18.42 -2.42 -15.35
C GLN A 330 -19.22 -2.86 -16.57
N GLU A 331 -19.91 -1.94 -17.24
CA GLU A 331 -20.87 -2.25 -18.28
C GLU A 331 -20.31 -2.09 -19.70
N GLN A 332 -19.43 -1.11 -19.92
CA GLN A 332 -19.10 -0.60 -21.27
C GLN A 332 -17.59 -0.59 -21.57
N HIS A 333 -16.72 -0.94 -20.61
CA HIS A 333 -15.28 -0.93 -20.89
C HIS A 333 -14.95 -1.87 -22.06
N PRO A 334 -14.16 -1.43 -23.07
CA PRO A 334 -13.88 -2.21 -24.28
C PRO A 334 -13.14 -3.52 -23.99
N VAL A 335 -12.32 -3.57 -22.93
CA VAL A 335 -11.62 -4.77 -22.48
C VAL A 335 -12.47 -5.45 -21.42
N GLU A 336 -12.99 -6.64 -21.73
CA GLU A 336 -13.91 -7.37 -20.87
C GLU A 336 -13.31 -7.70 -19.48
N ALA A 337 -12.03 -8.07 -19.43
CA ALA A 337 -11.33 -8.37 -18.17
C ALA A 337 -11.30 -7.17 -17.19
N VAL A 338 -11.40 -5.93 -17.69
CA VAL A 338 -11.42 -4.71 -16.86
C VAL A 338 -12.80 -4.46 -16.25
N ARG A 339 -13.86 -5.05 -16.79
CA ARG A 339 -15.23 -4.82 -16.27
C ARG A 339 -15.43 -5.28 -14.83
N SER A 340 -14.64 -6.22 -14.37
CA SER A 340 -14.65 -6.69 -12.97
C SER A 340 -13.69 -5.92 -12.05
N ALA A 341 -12.97 -4.89 -12.56
CA ALA A 341 -11.97 -4.16 -11.79
C ALA A 341 -12.58 -3.32 -10.66
N LEU A 342 -13.77 -2.77 -10.86
CA LEU A 342 -14.46 -1.94 -9.87
C LEU A 342 -15.65 -2.68 -9.24
N SER A 343 -15.95 -2.37 -7.97
CA SER A 343 -16.94 -3.08 -7.16
C SER A 343 -17.91 -2.12 -6.48
N PRO A 344 -19.15 -2.55 -6.14
CA PRO A 344 -20.00 -1.78 -5.24
C PRO A 344 -19.38 -1.65 -3.84
N PRO A 345 -19.85 -0.69 -2.99
CA PRO A 345 -21.03 0.14 -3.23
C PRO A 345 -20.75 1.39 -4.07
N GLU A 346 -21.80 1.98 -4.65
CA GLU A 346 -21.76 3.35 -5.16
C GLU A 346 -21.60 4.34 -4.00
N ILE A 347 -21.01 5.50 -4.29
CA ILE A 347 -20.84 6.57 -3.33
C ILE A 347 -22.16 7.32 -3.19
N THR A 348 -22.66 7.43 -1.97
CA THR A 348 -23.87 8.18 -1.66
C THR A 348 -23.57 9.41 -0.80
N PRO A 349 -24.35 10.50 -0.89
CA PRO A 349 -24.19 11.63 -0.01
C PRO A 349 -24.58 11.26 1.43
N THR A 350 -24.12 12.07 2.38
CA THR A 350 -24.51 11.92 3.78
C THR A 350 -26.01 12.17 3.99
N PRO A 351 -26.62 11.49 4.97
CA PRO A 351 -28.02 11.72 5.31
C PRO A 351 -28.31 13.19 5.71
N PRO A 352 -29.52 13.69 5.49
CA PRO A 352 -29.90 15.02 5.97
C PRO A 352 -29.68 15.17 7.48
N GLY A 353 -29.07 16.27 7.90
CA GLY A 353 -28.73 16.53 9.31
C GLY A 353 -27.48 15.86 9.82
N ASP A 354 -26.66 15.24 8.94
CA ASP A 354 -25.34 14.70 9.29
C ASP A 354 -24.45 15.83 9.85
N PRO A 355 -23.68 15.57 10.94
CA PRO A 355 -22.74 16.55 11.50
C PRO A 355 -21.64 16.99 10.53
N GLN A 356 -21.37 16.19 9.51
CA GLN A 356 -20.44 16.48 8.43
C GLN A 356 -21.16 16.40 7.08
N PRO A 357 -21.98 17.42 6.73
CA PRO A 357 -22.70 17.43 5.46
C PRO A 357 -21.72 17.56 4.29
N ASN A 358 -22.15 17.10 3.12
CA ASN A 358 -21.39 17.31 1.89
C ASN A 358 -21.21 18.80 1.63
N PRO A 359 -20.08 19.23 1.02
CA PRO A 359 -19.92 20.59 0.54
C PRO A 359 -21.01 20.98 -0.47
N SER A 360 -21.28 22.29 -0.57
CA SER A 360 -22.20 22.81 -1.58
C SER A 360 -21.76 22.40 -2.97
N ASP A 361 -22.69 21.91 -3.79
CA ASP A 361 -22.40 21.41 -5.13
C ASP A 361 -22.42 22.54 -6.17
N ASP A 362 -21.45 22.48 -7.07
CA ASP A 362 -21.38 23.31 -8.29
C ASP A 362 -20.86 22.43 -9.44
N PRO A 363 -21.75 21.88 -10.28
CA PRO A 363 -21.36 21.07 -11.43
C PRO A 363 -20.43 21.80 -12.41
N GLY A 364 -20.55 23.14 -12.46
CA GLY A 364 -19.69 23.99 -13.31
C GLY A 364 -18.24 24.10 -12.81
N SER A 365 -17.93 23.58 -11.62
CA SER A 365 -16.55 23.59 -11.10
C SER A 365 -15.70 22.38 -11.54
N ILE A 366 -16.28 21.40 -12.25
CA ILE A 366 -15.57 20.24 -12.78
C ILE A 366 -15.22 20.48 -14.25
N TYR A 367 -13.93 20.54 -14.54
CA TYR A 367 -13.42 20.80 -15.90
C TYR A 367 -12.66 19.63 -16.45
N LEU A 368 -12.98 19.21 -17.67
CA LEU A 368 -12.16 18.29 -18.46
C LEU A 368 -11.45 19.09 -19.55
N ILE A 369 -10.13 19.12 -19.48
CA ILE A 369 -9.31 19.77 -20.53
C ILE A 369 -9.04 18.73 -21.63
N ASN A 370 -9.80 18.82 -22.70
CA ASN A 370 -9.63 17.96 -23.89
C ASN A 370 -8.59 18.53 -24.85
N HIS A 371 -7.35 18.61 -24.39
CA HIS A 371 -6.20 19.06 -25.19
C HIS A 371 -5.05 18.07 -25.02
N LYS A 372 -4.37 17.75 -26.12
CA LYS A 372 -3.21 16.86 -26.11
C LYS A 372 -1.95 17.68 -25.84
N PHE A 373 -1.53 17.71 -24.59
CA PHE A 373 -0.28 18.35 -24.19
C PHE A 373 0.93 17.43 -24.39
N SER A 374 2.06 18.00 -24.75
CA SER A 374 3.35 17.38 -24.45
C SER A 374 3.63 17.43 -22.93
N PRO A 375 4.54 16.61 -22.39
CA PRO A 375 4.90 16.62 -20.97
C PRO A 375 5.26 18.00 -20.40
N GLY A 376 5.99 18.80 -21.17
CA GLY A 376 6.38 20.14 -20.74
C GLY A 376 5.23 21.15 -20.79
N GLU A 377 4.41 21.10 -21.82
CA GLU A 377 3.21 21.96 -21.96
C GLU A 377 2.19 21.71 -20.84
N GLU A 378 2.01 20.44 -20.43
CA GLU A 378 1.12 20.09 -19.33
C GLU A 378 1.58 20.75 -18.01
N VAL A 379 2.88 20.67 -17.68
CA VAL A 379 3.44 21.31 -16.49
C VAL A 379 3.26 22.83 -16.53
N GLN A 380 3.49 23.45 -17.69
CA GLN A 380 3.26 24.89 -17.88
C GLN A 380 1.80 25.26 -17.68
N ALA A 381 0.87 24.53 -18.30
CA ALA A 381 -0.56 24.79 -18.22
C ALA A 381 -1.08 24.68 -16.77
N VAL A 382 -0.59 23.69 -16.01
CA VAL A 382 -0.92 23.54 -14.59
C VAL A 382 -0.37 24.73 -13.79
N ALA A 383 0.88 25.11 -13.99
CA ALA A 383 1.51 26.23 -13.29
C ALA A 383 0.80 27.56 -13.62
N ASP A 384 0.42 27.79 -14.89
CA ASP A 384 -0.36 28.95 -15.33
C ASP A 384 -1.75 29.00 -14.68
N SER A 385 -2.38 27.85 -14.50
CA SER A 385 -3.66 27.76 -13.82
C SER A 385 -3.54 28.10 -12.34
N LEU A 386 -2.52 27.60 -11.64
CA LEU A 386 -2.27 27.90 -10.23
C LEU A 386 -1.94 29.37 -10.00
N GLU A 387 -1.09 29.95 -10.87
CA GLU A 387 -0.70 31.36 -10.77
C GLU A 387 -1.90 32.32 -10.90
N ARG A 388 -2.89 31.96 -11.71
CA ARG A 388 -4.14 32.74 -11.86
C ARG A 388 -5.13 32.51 -10.71
N TRP A 389 -5.24 31.24 -10.23
CA TRP A 389 -6.27 30.84 -9.28
C TRP A 389 -5.92 31.20 -7.83
N LEU A 390 -4.68 31.03 -7.41
CA LEU A 390 -4.25 31.20 -6.02
C LEU A 390 -4.50 32.62 -5.45
N PRO A 391 -4.23 33.72 -6.19
CA PRO A 391 -4.46 35.07 -5.65
C PRO A 391 -5.91 35.35 -5.28
N GLU A 392 -6.86 34.74 -6.00
CA GLU A 392 -8.31 34.92 -5.79
C GLU A 392 -8.90 33.94 -4.76
N ASN A 393 -8.13 32.94 -4.31
CA ASN A 393 -8.58 31.85 -3.44
C ASN A 393 -7.62 31.57 -2.29
N GLN A 394 -7.15 32.63 -1.60
CA GLN A 394 -6.15 32.52 -0.52
C GLN A 394 -6.63 31.77 0.72
N ASP A 395 -7.95 31.63 0.91
CA ASP A 395 -8.62 30.87 1.97
C ASP A 395 -8.73 29.37 1.67
N LYS A 396 -8.33 28.95 0.47
CA LYS A 396 -8.47 27.56 -0.01
C LYS A 396 -7.12 26.87 -0.16
N THR A 397 -7.13 25.57 -0.10
CA THR A 397 -5.97 24.72 -0.42
C THR A 397 -6.21 24.01 -1.74
N VAL A 398 -5.15 23.86 -2.54
CA VAL A 398 -5.17 23.13 -3.80
C VAL A 398 -4.14 22.01 -3.77
N ALA A 399 -4.51 20.84 -4.28
CA ALA A 399 -3.60 19.73 -4.47
C ALA A 399 -3.47 19.42 -5.96
N VAL A 400 -2.26 19.25 -6.44
CA VAL A 400 -1.98 18.74 -7.80
C VAL A 400 -1.55 17.29 -7.68
N LEU A 401 -2.36 16.39 -8.24
CA LEU A 401 -2.05 14.98 -8.30
C LEU A 401 -1.29 14.66 -9.59
N VAL A 402 -0.22 13.91 -9.48
CA VAL A 402 0.63 13.54 -10.61
C VAL A 402 0.74 12.01 -10.72
N PRO A 403 0.72 11.44 -11.93
CA PRO A 403 0.74 9.99 -12.12
C PRO A 403 2.10 9.35 -11.81
N ARG A 404 3.19 10.13 -11.83
CA ARG A 404 4.57 9.67 -11.62
C ARG A 404 5.40 10.73 -10.91
N ASN A 405 6.34 10.30 -10.05
CA ASN A 405 7.23 11.21 -9.34
C ASN A 405 8.00 12.16 -10.26
N GLN A 406 8.48 11.69 -11.41
CA GLN A 406 9.21 12.55 -12.37
C GLN A 406 8.37 13.75 -12.78
N ARG A 407 7.08 13.56 -13.10
CA ARG A 407 6.15 14.64 -13.43
C ARG A 407 5.96 15.60 -12.25
N GLY A 408 5.93 15.08 -11.04
CA GLY A 408 5.87 15.89 -9.82
C GLY A 408 7.13 16.75 -9.64
N PHE A 409 8.31 16.20 -9.91
CA PHE A 409 9.56 16.94 -9.85
C PHE A 409 9.63 18.06 -10.89
N ASP A 410 9.20 17.78 -12.11
CA ASP A 410 9.13 18.79 -13.17
C ASP A 410 8.22 19.95 -12.76
N LEU A 411 7.05 19.65 -12.18
CA LEU A 411 6.12 20.65 -11.67
C LEU A 411 6.70 21.43 -10.49
N VAL A 412 7.31 20.77 -9.51
CA VAL A 412 7.97 21.42 -8.36
C VAL A 412 9.05 22.40 -8.82
N ASN A 413 9.87 22.02 -9.80
CA ASN A 413 10.89 22.91 -10.37
C ASN A 413 10.26 24.13 -11.04
N GLU A 414 9.14 23.95 -11.76
CA GLU A 414 8.43 25.06 -12.39
C GLU A 414 7.76 25.99 -11.35
N LEU A 415 7.15 25.45 -10.30
CA LEU A 415 6.58 26.24 -9.19
C LEU A 415 7.66 27.05 -8.47
N LYS A 416 8.85 26.47 -8.24
CA LYS A 416 10.00 27.17 -7.68
C LYS A 416 10.49 28.30 -8.57
N ARG A 417 10.56 28.06 -9.89
CA ARG A 417 10.94 29.06 -10.90
C ARG A 417 9.99 30.27 -10.89
N ARG A 418 8.68 30.01 -10.70
CA ARG A 418 7.64 31.06 -10.62
C ARG A 418 7.45 31.64 -9.21
N LYS A 419 8.18 31.14 -8.21
CA LYS A 419 8.08 31.54 -6.80
C LYS A 419 6.67 31.32 -6.20
N ILE A 420 5.98 30.26 -6.65
CA ILE A 420 4.71 29.84 -6.10
C ILE A 420 5.02 28.98 -4.86
N GLU A 421 4.51 29.39 -3.70
CA GLU A 421 4.65 28.63 -2.46
C GLU A 421 3.91 27.30 -2.55
N HIS A 422 4.57 26.22 -2.13
CA HIS A 422 4.01 24.88 -2.19
C HIS A 422 4.63 23.95 -1.15
N VAL A 423 3.94 22.89 -0.82
CA VAL A 423 4.43 21.77 0.00
C VAL A 423 4.63 20.57 -0.91
N GLU A 424 5.84 20.01 -0.90
CA GLU A 424 6.20 18.86 -1.69
C GLU A 424 5.86 17.56 -0.89
N LEU A 425 4.89 16.78 -1.37
CA LEU A 425 4.45 15.52 -0.77
C LEU A 425 4.86 14.29 -1.63
N LEU A 426 5.90 14.42 -2.45
CA LEU A 426 6.44 13.32 -3.24
C LEU A 426 7.22 12.33 -2.34
N ARG A 427 7.32 11.06 -2.75
CA ARG A 427 8.02 10.01 -1.96
C ARG A 427 9.49 10.33 -1.66
N SER A 428 10.15 11.10 -2.53
CA SER A 428 11.47 11.67 -2.23
C SER A 428 11.42 13.17 -2.44
N THR A 429 11.73 13.95 -1.39
CA THR A 429 11.72 15.40 -1.48
C THR A 429 12.98 15.93 -2.18
N SER A 430 12.93 17.18 -2.67
CA SER A 430 14.10 17.85 -3.23
C SER A 430 15.27 17.96 -2.22
N LEU A 431 14.97 18.12 -0.92
CA LEU A 431 15.96 18.11 0.15
C LEU A 431 16.66 16.75 0.29
N THR A 432 15.92 15.64 0.23
CA THR A 432 16.49 14.29 0.27
C THR A 432 17.40 14.03 -0.93
N ARG A 433 17.06 14.55 -2.11
CA ARG A 433 17.88 14.43 -3.33
C ARG A 433 19.16 15.29 -3.27
N LEU A 434 19.07 16.52 -2.74
CA LEU A 434 20.23 17.37 -2.53
C LEU A 434 21.22 16.78 -1.52
N ALA A 435 20.73 16.23 -0.41
CA ALA A 435 21.56 15.53 0.56
C ALA A 435 22.23 14.27 -0.03
N ALA A 436 21.56 13.56 -0.94
CA ALA A 436 22.10 12.40 -1.63
C ALA A 436 23.12 12.74 -2.73
N GLY A 437 23.04 13.93 -3.33
CA GLY A 437 23.98 14.41 -4.36
C GLY A 437 25.21 15.11 -3.80
N SER A 438 25.27 15.36 -2.48
CA SER A 438 26.40 15.99 -1.77
C SER A 438 27.25 15.00 -0.97
N LEU A 439 26.95 13.71 -1.03
CA LEU A 439 27.73 12.59 -0.51
C LEU A 439 28.39 11.82 -1.67
#